data_6397c4ca140b3e1be03e1003c5c6c735
#
_entry.id   6397c4ca140b3e1be03e1003c5c6c735
#
_cell.length_a   1.000
_cell.length_b   1.000
_cell.length_c   1.000
_cell.angle_alpha   90.00
_cell.angle_beta   90.00
_cell.angle_gamma   90.00
#
_symmetry.space_group_name_H-M   'P 1'
#
loop_
_entity.id
_entity.type
_entity.pdbx_description
1 polymer ?
#
loop_
_entity_poly.entity_id
_entity_poly.type
_entity_poly.pdbx_seq_one_letter_code
_entity_poly.pdbx_strand_id
1 'polypeptide(L)'
;MARTLIVTPTYNERDNLAKFVGLVRAAFPPADVLIVDDASPDGTGALADELALADPQVRVLHRAGKLGLGTAYLDAFRLGLSEGYDRIFEMDADLSHDPKYLPAFVAELDRGADVVIGSRNIPGGGVQGWGVGRHALSKGGSLYSRVVLGLDVRDLTSGFKAFSRRALEAIDLAQVRSNGYSFQIELTYRAILKGMKVAEVPIVFVDRKVGHSKMSRKVFLEAVGMVWKLRAEALLGRL
;
A
#
# COMPACT_ATOMS: atom_id res chain seq x y z
N MET A 1 12.36 -12.06 16.98
CA MET A 1 11.18 -12.06 16.09
C MET A 1 11.40 -11.02 15.01
N ALA A 2 10.91 -11.23 13.81
CA ALA A 2 11.01 -10.25 12.73
C ALA A 2 10.22 -8.97 13.09
N ARG A 3 10.86 -7.80 12.96
CA ARG A 3 10.24 -6.50 13.24
C ARG A 3 9.34 -6.07 12.10
N THR A 4 8.11 -5.71 12.42
CA THR A 4 7.09 -5.34 11.45
C THR A 4 6.66 -3.88 11.63
N LEU A 5 6.64 -3.12 10.54
CA LEU A 5 6.16 -1.75 10.47
C LEU A 5 4.92 -1.68 9.58
N ILE A 6 3.84 -1.09 10.08
CA ILE A 6 2.64 -0.79 9.29
C ILE A 6 2.63 0.70 9.01
N VAL A 7 2.72 1.04 7.73
CA VAL A 7 2.75 2.42 7.26
C VAL A 7 1.36 2.84 6.79
N THR A 8 0.88 3.96 7.32
CA THR A 8 -0.38 4.56 6.89
C THR A 8 -0.20 6.04 6.57
N PRO A 9 -0.21 6.42 5.29
CA PRO A 9 -0.25 7.82 4.89
C PRO A 9 -1.61 8.45 5.22
N THR A 10 -1.59 9.68 5.74
CA THR A 10 -2.79 10.42 6.09
C THR A 10 -2.83 11.81 5.44
N TYR A 11 -4.02 12.19 5.00
CA TYR A 11 -4.38 13.55 4.62
C TYR A 11 -5.88 13.75 4.82
N ASN A 12 -6.28 14.45 5.89
CA ASN A 12 -7.66 14.63 6.33
C ASN A 12 -8.33 13.29 6.69
N GLU A 13 -7.73 12.55 7.62
CA GLU A 13 -8.21 11.25 8.10
C GLU A 13 -8.51 11.25 9.62
N ARG A 14 -8.74 12.43 10.22
CA ARG A 14 -8.96 12.59 11.67
C ARG A 14 -10.06 11.67 12.22
N ASP A 15 -11.16 11.54 11.49
CA ASP A 15 -12.32 10.75 11.92
C ASP A 15 -12.06 9.23 11.89
N ASN A 16 -11.08 8.78 11.11
CA ASN A 16 -10.77 7.36 10.93
C ASN A 16 -9.54 6.92 11.75
N LEU A 17 -8.58 7.82 11.99
CA LEU A 17 -7.23 7.49 12.42
C LEU A 17 -7.18 6.74 13.75
N ALA A 18 -7.83 7.22 14.79
CA ALA A 18 -7.81 6.57 16.11
C ALA A 18 -8.40 5.16 16.05
N LYS A 19 -9.50 4.99 15.31
CA LYS A 19 -10.12 3.68 15.10
C LYS A 19 -9.21 2.75 14.31
N PHE A 20 -8.58 3.25 13.24
CA PHE A 20 -7.64 2.50 12.43
C PHE A 20 -6.48 1.97 13.29
N VAL A 21 -5.81 2.84 14.04
CA VAL A 21 -4.70 2.47 14.92
C VAL A 21 -5.15 1.41 15.94
N GLY A 22 -6.28 1.62 16.61
CA GLY A 22 -6.82 0.64 17.57
C GLY A 22 -7.08 -0.74 16.96
N LEU A 23 -7.64 -0.79 15.74
CA LEU A 23 -7.88 -2.05 15.02
C LEU A 23 -6.57 -2.74 14.60
N VAL A 24 -5.59 -2.00 14.11
CA VAL A 24 -4.27 -2.54 13.75
C VAL A 24 -3.59 -3.13 14.99
N ARG A 25 -3.55 -2.37 16.10
CA ARG A 25 -2.95 -2.81 17.37
C ARG A 25 -3.64 -4.04 17.95
N ALA A 26 -4.97 -4.15 17.81
CA ALA A 26 -5.72 -5.33 18.23
C ALA A 26 -5.47 -6.55 17.34
N ALA A 27 -5.38 -6.36 16.01
CA ALA A 27 -5.22 -7.46 15.05
C ALA A 27 -3.79 -8.02 15.02
N PHE A 28 -2.78 -7.17 15.21
CA PHE A 28 -1.38 -7.59 15.18
C PHE A 28 -0.52 -6.79 16.19
N PRO A 29 -0.62 -7.08 17.51
CA PRO A 29 0.08 -6.34 18.57
C PRO A 29 1.60 -6.20 18.42
N PRO A 30 2.33 -7.15 17.76
CA PRO A 30 3.79 -7.01 17.62
C PRO A 30 4.23 -5.94 16.61
N ALA A 31 3.33 -5.37 15.80
CA ALA A 31 3.72 -4.37 14.81
C ALA A 31 3.84 -2.97 15.42
N ASP A 32 4.82 -2.22 14.93
CA ASP A 32 4.84 -0.78 15.06
C ASP A 32 3.98 -0.14 13.97
N VAL A 33 3.35 1.00 14.25
CA VAL A 33 2.53 1.76 13.30
C VAL A 33 3.21 3.11 13.03
N LEU A 34 3.48 3.40 11.78
CA LEU A 34 3.99 4.69 11.33
C LEU A 34 2.90 5.46 10.58
N ILE A 35 2.41 6.52 11.20
CA ILE A 35 1.50 7.48 10.58
C ILE A 35 2.34 8.49 9.82
N VAL A 36 2.08 8.67 8.52
CA VAL A 36 2.79 9.65 7.68
C VAL A 36 1.81 10.76 7.32
N ASP A 37 1.85 11.86 8.05
CA ASP A 37 0.90 12.96 7.87
C ASP A 37 1.41 14.02 6.90
N ASP A 38 0.65 14.24 5.82
CA ASP A 38 0.93 15.22 4.76
C ASP A 38 0.46 16.64 5.13
N ALA A 39 0.75 17.10 6.35
CA ALA A 39 0.32 18.39 6.91
C ALA A 39 -1.20 18.59 6.81
N SER A 40 -1.95 17.67 7.35
CA SER A 40 -3.41 17.65 7.35
C SER A 40 -3.99 18.87 8.06
N PRO A 41 -4.85 19.70 7.40
CA PRO A 41 -5.43 20.90 8.02
C PRO A 41 -6.58 20.61 9.01
N ASP A 42 -7.11 19.37 9.04
CA ASP A 42 -8.25 18.97 9.88
C ASP A 42 -7.87 18.55 11.31
N GLY A 43 -6.57 18.61 11.65
CA GLY A 43 -6.06 18.18 12.95
C GLY A 43 -5.67 16.70 13.02
N THR A 44 -5.60 15.98 11.89
CA THR A 44 -5.11 14.59 11.83
C THR A 44 -3.72 14.47 12.45
N GLY A 45 -2.78 15.37 12.13
CA GLY A 45 -1.42 15.34 12.65
C GLY A 45 -1.37 15.49 14.18
N ALA A 46 -2.15 16.40 14.75
CA ALA A 46 -2.23 16.55 16.21
C ALA A 46 -2.78 15.29 16.90
N LEU A 47 -3.83 14.68 16.31
CA LEU A 47 -4.37 13.41 16.81
C LEU A 47 -3.33 12.28 16.69
N ALA A 48 -2.52 12.27 15.63
CA ALA A 48 -1.44 11.30 15.47
C ALA A 48 -0.39 11.41 16.59
N ASP A 49 -0.01 12.65 16.97
CA ASP A 49 0.90 12.91 18.08
C ASP A 49 0.33 12.43 19.43
N GLU A 50 -0.97 12.67 19.68
CA GLU A 50 -1.66 12.15 20.88
C GLU A 50 -1.61 10.62 20.95
N LEU A 51 -1.86 9.94 19.83
CA LEU A 51 -1.79 8.47 19.74
C LEU A 51 -0.36 7.95 19.98
N ALA A 52 0.65 8.63 19.46
CA ALA A 52 2.05 8.29 19.65
C ALA A 52 2.51 8.49 21.12
N LEU A 53 1.97 9.49 21.80
CA LEU A 53 2.22 9.70 23.25
C LEU A 53 1.57 8.60 24.10
N ALA A 54 0.43 8.07 23.67
CA ALA A 54 -0.32 7.04 24.40
C ALA A 54 0.22 5.62 24.18
N ASP A 55 0.81 5.32 23.02
CA ASP A 55 1.33 4.00 22.65
C ASP A 55 2.73 4.12 22.02
N PRO A 56 3.80 3.60 22.68
CA PRO A 56 5.17 3.69 22.17
C PRO A 56 5.41 2.94 20.86
N GLN A 57 4.49 2.08 20.42
CA GLN A 57 4.54 1.41 19.12
C GLN A 57 3.84 2.21 18.02
N VAL A 58 3.28 3.38 18.33
CA VAL A 58 2.72 4.33 17.35
C VAL A 58 3.70 5.48 17.18
N ARG A 59 3.99 5.82 15.95
CA ARG A 59 4.95 6.86 15.58
C ARG A 59 4.39 7.74 14.49
N VAL A 60 4.89 8.97 14.40
CA VAL A 60 4.45 9.95 13.41
C VAL A 60 5.64 10.46 12.61
N LEU A 61 5.45 10.55 11.30
CA LEU A 61 6.32 11.26 10.37
C LEU A 61 5.51 12.43 9.77
N HIS A 62 5.77 13.64 10.26
CA HIS A 62 5.18 14.85 9.69
C HIS A 62 5.92 15.26 8.43
N ARG A 63 5.17 15.51 7.36
CA ARG A 63 5.71 16.02 6.10
C ARG A 63 5.32 17.49 5.93
N ALA A 64 6.12 18.23 5.16
CA ALA A 64 5.94 19.68 4.99
C ALA A 64 4.65 20.08 4.25
N GLY A 65 3.92 19.11 3.65
CA GLY A 65 2.69 19.38 2.90
C GLY A 65 2.19 18.15 2.16
N LYS A 66 1.11 18.30 1.38
CA LYS A 66 0.54 17.25 0.55
C LYS A 66 1.43 16.94 -0.66
N LEU A 67 2.39 16.06 -0.48
CA LEU A 67 3.40 15.70 -1.50
C LEU A 67 3.02 14.45 -2.32
N GLY A 68 1.95 13.77 -1.94
CA GLY A 68 1.41 12.62 -2.67
C GLY A 68 1.69 11.27 -2.01
N LEU A 69 0.78 10.31 -2.28
CA LEU A 69 0.74 9.01 -1.63
C LEU A 69 2.04 8.20 -1.85
N GLY A 70 2.52 8.14 -3.08
CA GLY A 70 3.72 7.38 -3.42
C GLY A 70 4.97 7.89 -2.69
N THR A 71 5.14 9.22 -2.61
CA THR A 71 6.28 9.81 -1.90
C THR A 71 6.19 9.59 -0.39
N ALA A 72 4.98 9.55 0.19
CA ALA A 72 4.78 9.24 1.60
C ALA A 72 5.23 7.80 1.93
N TYR A 73 4.86 6.84 1.10
CA TYR A 73 5.33 5.46 1.25
C TYR A 73 6.85 5.35 1.05
N LEU A 74 7.43 6.03 0.06
CA LEU A 74 8.87 6.00 -0.18
C LEU A 74 9.66 6.54 1.01
N ASP A 75 9.22 7.63 1.62
CA ASP A 75 9.87 8.19 2.81
C ASP A 75 9.78 7.22 3.99
N ALA A 76 8.61 6.61 4.20
CA ALA A 76 8.41 5.61 5.24
C ALA A 76 9.22 4.32 5.00
N PHE A 77 9.36 3.86 3.76
CA PHE A 77 10.18 2.70 3.43
C PHE A 77 11.66 2.95 3.73
N ARG A 78 12.19 4.11 3.33
CA ARG A 78 13.57 4.50 3.65
C ARG A 78 13.81 4.54 5.15
N LEU A 79 12.88 5.15 5.90
CA LEU A 79 12.93 5.20 7.35
C LEU A 79 12.89 3.80 7.96
N GLY A 80 11.93 2.96 7.57
CA GLY A 80 11.80 1.60 8.08
C GLY A 80 13.02 0.72 7.77
N LEU A 81 13.59 0.85 6.57
CA LEU A 81 14.83 0.16 6.23
C LEU A 81 16.01 0.64 7.08
N SER A 82 16.17 1.94 7.30
CA SER A 82 17.26 2.51 8.11
C SER A 82 17.18 2.10 9.58
N GLU A 83 15.97 1.86 10.08
CA GLU A 83 15.71 1.45 11.47
C GLU A 83 15.70 -0.06 11.69
N GLY A 84 15.95 -0.86 10.67
CA GLY A 84 16.11 -2.30 10.81
C GLY A 84 14.80 -3.09 10.84
N TYR A 85 13.70 -2.59 10.26
CA TYR A 85 12.49 -3.38 10.07
C TYR A 85 12.68 -4.47 9.02
N ASP A 86 12.17 -5.68 9.31
CA ASP A 86 12.24 -6.84 8.43
C ASP A 86 11.08 -6.89 7.43
N ARG A 87 9.94 -6.30 7.83
CA ARG A 87 8.67 -6.31 7.09
C ARG A 87 8.05 -4.93 7.15
N ILE A 88 7.64 -4.39 6.01
CA ILE A 88 6.97 -3.10 5.93
C ILE A 88 5.68 -3.25 5.15
N PHE A 89 4.58 -2.80 5.73
CA PHE A 89 3.24 -2.86 5.16
C PHE A 89 2.80 -1.50 4.66
N GLU A 90 2.05 -1.52 3.57
CA GLU A 90 1.22 -0.41 3.10
C GLU A 90 -0.23 -0.66 3.50
N MET A 91 -0.87 0.31 4.12
CA MET A 91 -2.27 0.21 4.50
C MET A 91 -2.91 1.60 4.62
N ASP A 92 -4.05 1.81 3.96
CA ASP A 92 -4.77 3.08 4.02
C ASP A 92 -5.53 3.24 5.35
N ALA A 93 -5.59 4.46 5.90
CA ALA A 93 -6.26 4.77 7.16
C ALA A 93 -7.79 4.82 7.07
N ASP A 94 -8.39 4.73 5.86
CA ASP A 94 -9.81 4.93 5.59
C ASP A 94 -10.72 3.74 5.94
N LEU A 95 -10.17 2.73 6.63
CA LEU A 95 -10.85 1.50 7.04
C LEU A 95 -11.37 0.62 5.90
N SER A 96 -10.96 0.87 4.66
CA SER A 96 -11.29 0.01 3.51
C SER A 96 -10.53 -1.33 3.55
N HIS A 97 -9.37 -1.34 4.18
CA HIS A 97 -8.54 -2.51 4.43
C HIS A 97 -8.73 -2.99 5.87
N ASP A 98 -9.26 -4.19 6.06
CA ASP A 98 -9.49 -4.74 7.40
C ASP A 98 -8.18 -5.30 7.98
N PRO A 99 -7.71 -4.80 9.14
CA PRO A 99 -6.49 -5.28 9.78
C PRO A 99 -6.49 -6.77 10.15
N LYS A 100 -7.64 -7.42 10.23
CA LYS A 100 -7.73 -8.87 10.49
C LYS A 100 -6.93 -9.73 9.51
N TYR A 101 -6.60 -9.20 8.32
CA TYR A 101 -5.79 -9.92 7.33
C TYR A 101 -4.28 -9.85 7.61
N LEU A 102 -3.80 -8.97 8.48
CA LEU A 102 -2.37 -8.81 8.79
C LEU A 102 -1.66 -10.14 9.15
N PRO A 103 -2.24 -11.02 10.02
CA PRO A 103 -1.60 -12.30 10.32
C PRO A 103 -1.43 -13.20 9.09
N ALA A 104 -2.38 -13.17 8.14
CA ALA A 104 -2.28 -13.96 6.92
C ALA A 104 -1.15 -13.46 6.00
N PHE A 105 -0.94 -12.14 5.91
CA PHE A 105 0.20 -11.58 5.18
C PHE A 105 1.53 -11.96 5.81
N VAL A 106 1.61 -11.90 7.14
CA VAL A 106 2.81 -12.31 7.87
C VAL A 106 3.12 -13.78 7.61
N ALA A 107 2.11 -14.64 7.61
CA ALA A 107 2.28 -16.06 7.33
C ALA A 107 2.82 -16.32 5.90
N GLU A 108 2.41 -15.55 4.89
CA GLU A 108 2.96 -15.68 3.54
C GLU A 108 4.42 -15.19 3.46
N LEU A 109 4.77 -14.09 4.15
CA LEU A 109 6.16 -13.65 4.27
C LEU A 109 7.02 -14.71 4.97
N ASP A 110 6.51 -15.36 6.01
CA ASP A 110 7.20 -16.46 6.72
C ASP A 110 7.38 -17.71 5.85
N ARG A 111 6.51 -17.93 4.87
CA ARG A 111 6.64 -18.98 3.85
C ARG A 111 7.63 -18.64 2.74
N GLY A 112 8.23 -17.46 2.80
CA GLY A 112 9.25 -17.01 1.86
C GLY A 112 8.75 -16.19 0.68
N ALA A 113 7.53 -15.62 0.76
CA ALA A 113 7.13 -14.54 -0.13
C ALA A 113 7.93 -13.28 0.19
N ASP A 114 8.24 -12.48 -0.82
CA ASP A 114 8.94 -11.20 -0.69
C ASP A 114 7.98 -10.02 -0.74
N VAL A 115 6.89 -10.17 -1.50
CA VAL A 115 5.79 -9.23 -1.59
C VAL A 115 4.49 -9.99 -1.39
N VAL A 116 3.63 -9.49 -0.51
CA VAL A 116 2.29 -10.05 -0.30
C VAL A 116 1.26 -8.98 -0.62
N ILE A 117 0.27 -9.32 -1.43
CA ILE A 117 -0.77 -8.40 -1.91
C ILE A 117 -2.12 -8.87 -1.40
N GLY A 118 -2.86 -7.97 -0.75
CA GLY A 118 -4.27 -8.19 -0.44
C GLY A 118 -5.10 -8.09 -1.71
N SER A 119 -5.50 -9.24 -2.23
CA SER A 119 -6.15 -9.35 -3.54
C SER A 119 -7.66 -9.46 -3.41
N ARG A 120 -8.36 -8.59 -4.14
CA ARG A 120 -9.82 -8.61 -4.33
C ARG A 120 -10.25 -9.52 -5.47
N ASN A 121 -9.29 -9.99 -6.28
CA ASN A 121 -9.52 -10.62 -7.58
C ASN A 121 -9.19 -12.12 -7.61
N ILE A 122 -8.87 -12.72 -6.48
CA ILE A 122 -8.66 -14.17 -6.32
C ILE A 122 -9.85 -14.83 -5.58
N PRO A 123 -10.02 -16.15 -5.64
CA PRO A 123 -11.07 -16.84 -4.89
C PRO A 123 -11.02 -16.50 -3.40
N GLY A 124 -12.16 -16.15 -2.81
CA GLY A 124 -12.29 -15.67 -1.43
C GLY A 124 -12.08 -14.16 -1.26
N GLY A 125 -11.58 -13.48 -2.26
CA GLY A 125 -11.49 -12.01 -2.31
C GLY A 125 -12.76 -11.35 -2.88
N GLY A 126 -12.90 -10.06 -2.63
CA GLY A 126 -14.06 -9.32 -3.13
C GLY A 126 -14.08 -7.85 -2.77
N VAL A 127 -15.18 -7.20 -3.13
CA VAL A 127 -15.44 -5.79 -2.85
C VAL A 127 -16.88 -5.64 -2.35
N GLN A 128 -17.08 -4.86 -1.30
CA GLN A 128 -18.40 -4.51 -0.78
C GLN A 128 -18.65 -3.01 -0.95
N GLY A 129 -19.86 -2.65 -1.36
CA GLY A 129 -20.30 -1.24 -1.47
C GLY A 129 -20.01 -0.55 -2.81
N TRP A 130 -19.28 -1.17 -3.74
CA TRP A 130 -19.02 -0.57 -5.05
C TRP A 130 -20.17 -0.78 -6.04
N GLY A 131 -20.47 0.26 -6.81
CA GLY A 131 -21.32 0.11 -7.99
C GLY A 131 -20.64 -0.71 -9.10
N VAL A 132 -21.46 -1.31 -9.98
CA VAL A 132 -21.02 -2.20 -11.07
C VAL A 132 -19.93 -1.56 -11.95
N GLY A 133 -20.07 -0.28 -12.29
CA GLY A 133 -19.09 0.43 -13.14
C GLY A 133 -17.71 0.54 -12.50
N ARG A 134 -17.62 0.85 -11.19
CA ARG A 134 -16.34 0.93 -10.46
C ARG A 134 -15.69 -0.44 -10.33
N HIS A 135 -16.50 -1.48 -10.13
CA HIS A 135 -16.03 -2.86 -10.06
C HIS A 135 -15.44 -3.31 -11.40
N ALA A 136 -16.15 -3.07 -12.50
CA ALA A 136 -15.68 -3.37 -13.86
C ALA A 136 -14.39 -2.61 -14.20
N LEU A 137 -14.30 -1.31 -13.84
CA LEU A 137 -13.11 -0.50 -14.08
C LEU A 137 -11.90 -1.01 -13.31
N SER A 138 -12.07 -1.38 -12.05
CA SER A 138 -10.98 -1.93 -11.21
C SER A 138 -10.47 -3.27 -11.75
N LYS A 139 -11.37 -4.20 -12.08
CA LYS A 139 -11.01 -5.49 -12.69
C LYS A 139 -10.36 -5.32 -14.05
N GLY A 140 -10.93 -4.44 -14.88
CA GLY A 140 -10.39 -4.11 -16.21
C GLY A 140 -8.98 -3.51 -16.12
N GLY A 141 -8.73 -2.61 -15.19
CA GLY A 141 -7.42 -2.01 -14.96
C GLY A 141 -6.37 -3.04 -14.52
N SER A 142 -6.74 -3.95 -13.60
CA SER A 142 -5.85 -5.03 -13.18
C SER A 142 -5.57 -6.02 -14.33
N LEU A 143 -6.58 -6.41 -15.10
CA LEU A 143 -6.42 -7.30 -16.25
C LEU A 143 -5.52 -6.67 -17.33
N TYR A 144 -5.78 -5.40 -17.67
CA TYR A 144 -4.96 -4.64 -18.61
C TYR A 144 -3.48 -4.62 -18.18
N SER A 145 -3.21 -4.25 -16.93
CA SER A 145 -1.84 -4.18 -16.41
C SER A 145 -1.15 -5.55 -16.43
N ARG A 146 -1.87 -6.61 -16.09
CA ARG A 146 -1.37 -8.00 -16.17
C ARG A 146 -0.94 -8.37 -17.58
N VAL A 147 -1.82 -8.12 -18.55
CA VAL A 147 -1.56 -8.48 -19.96
C VAL A 147 -0.38 -7.68 -20.53
N VAL A 148 -0.36 -6.36 -20.34
CA VAL A 148 0.70 -5.50 -20.86
C VAL A 148 2.05 -5.79 -20.21
N LEU A 149 2.09 -5.99 -18.89
CA LEU A 149 3.33 -6.27 -18.16
C LEU A 149 3.76 -7.75 -18.22
N GLY A 150 2.87 -8.65 -18.64
CA GLY A 150 3.16 -10.09 -18.69
C GLY A 150 3.26 -10.73 -17.31
N LEU A 151 2.38 -10.31 -16.37
CA LEU A 151 2.41 -10.76 -14.98
C LEU A 151 1.27 -11.72 -14.65
N ASP A 152 1.49 -12.59 -13.66
CA ASP A 152 0.43 -13.47 -13.12
C ASP A 152 -0.09 -13.01 -11.73
N VAL A 153 -0.02 -11.71 -11.43
CA VAL A 153 -0.60 -11.10 -10.23
C VAL A 153 -1.99 -10.58 -10.57
N ARG A 154 -3.01 -10.95 -9.80
CA ARG A 154 -4.41 -10.65 -10.14
C ARG A 154 -4.89 -9.28 -9.66
N ASP A 155 -4.28 -8.72 -8.61
CA ASP A 155 -4.64 -7.39 -8.09
C ASP A 155 -3.44 -6.46 -7.94
N LEU A 156 -2.92 -5.97 -9.06
CA LEU A 156 -1.78 -5.04 -9.10
C LEU A 156 -2.10 -3.66 -8.48
N THR A 157 -3.37 -3.29 -8.39
CA THR A 157 -3.82 -1.96 -7.96
C THR A 157 -4.16 -1.87 -6.46
N SER A 158 -4.04 -2.97 -5.73
CA SER A 158 -4.30 -2.98 -4.29
C SER A 158 -3.28 -2.11 -3.55
N GLY A 159 -3.76 -1.27 -2.63
CA GLY A 159 -2.94 -0.49 -1.70
C GLY A 159 -2.67 -1.21 -0.37
N PHE A 160 -3.13 -2.47 -0.21
CA PHE A 160 -2.81 -3.29 0.95
C PHE A 160 -1.74 -4.30 0.56
N LYS A 161 -0.49 -4.01 0.91
CA LYS A 161 0.67 -4.83 0.58
C LYS A 161 1.62 -4.96 1.76
N ALA A 162 2.41 -6.01 1.73
CA ALA A 162 3.54 -6.19 2.62
C ALA A 162 4.78 -6.51 1.79
N PHE A 163 5.90 -5.95 2.20
CA PHE A 163 7.20 -6.17 1.59
C PHE A 163 8.18 -6.72 2.63
N SER A 164 8.95 -7.72 2.26
CA SER A 164 10.14 -8.08 3.01
C SER A 164 11.20 -7.00 2.85
N ARG A 165 12.13 -6.87 3.83
CA ARG A 165 13.32 -6.03 3.71
C ARG A 165 14.03 -6.29 2.39
N ARG A 166 14.25 -7.57 2.06
CA ARG A 166 14.92 -7.99 0.82
C ARG A 166 14.25 -7.41 -0.43
N ALA A 167 12.91 -7.39 -0.48
CA ALA A 167 12.20 -6.83 -1.62
C ALA A 167 12.41 -5.33 -1.75
N LEU A 168 12.31 -4.57 -0.65
CA LEU A 168 12.50 -3.12 -0.67
C LEU A 168 13.94 -2.71 -0.95
N GLU A 169 14.92 -3.48 -0.49
CA GLU A 169 16.34 -3.26 -0.80
C GLU A 169 16.67 -3.60 -2.27
N ALA A 170 15.98 -4.59 -2.86
CA ALA A 170 16.16 -4.93 -4.27
C ALA A 170 15.52 -3.92 -5.23
N ILE A 171 14.44 -3.26 -4.79
CA ILE A 171 13.79 -2.18 -5.53
C ILE A 171 14.64 -0.91 -5.35
N ASP A 172 15.09 -0.31 -6.45
CA ASP A 172 15.69 1.03 -6.38
C ASP A 172 14.60 2.07 -6.10
N LEU A 173 14.36 2.34 -4.81
CA LEU A 173 13.33 3.28 -4.36
C LEU A 173 13.56 4.72 -4.86
N ALA A 174 14.79 5.08 -5.25
CA ALA A 174 15.10 6.38 -5.81
C ALA A 174 14.61 6.54 -7.25
N GLN A 175 14.42 5.44 -7.95
CA GLN A 175 13.91 5.41 -9.33
C GLN A 175 12.37 5.33 -9.41
N VAL A 176 11.68 5.08 -8.29
CA VAL A 176 10.21 5.02 -8.26
C VAL A 176 9.66 6.44 -8.33
N ARG A 177 8.90 6.74 -9.39
CA ARG A 177 8.40 8.10 -9.67
C ARG A 177 6.89 8.18 -9.82
N SER A 178 6.22 7.05 -9.83
CA SER A 178 4.76 6.99 -9.98
C SER A 178 4.05 7.43 -8.70
N ASN A 179 2.80 7.86 -8.86
CA ASN A 179 1.90 8.20 -7.76
C ASN A 179 0.57 7.45 -7.87
N GLY A 180 -0.16 7.34 -6.77
CA GLY A 180 -1.49 6.73 -6.71
C GLY A 180 -1.48 5.27 -7.17
N TYR A 181 -2.39 4.88 -8.06
CA TYR A 181 -2.50 3.49 -8.54
C TYR A 181 -1.26 3.01 -9.32
N SER A 182 -0.63 3.91 -10.07
CA SER A 182 0.58 3.59 -10.84
C SER A 182 1.74 3.24 -9.92
N PHE A 183 1.83 3.85 -8.74
CA PHE A 183 2.82 3.53 -7.71
C PHE A 183 2.72 2.06 -7.29
N GLN A 184 1.50 1.59 -7.04
CA GLN A 184 1.25 0.21 -6.64
C GLN A 184 1.65 -0.82 -7.71
N ILE A 185 1.42 -0.47 -8.97
CA ILE A 185 1.81 -1.30 -10.12
C ILE A 185 3.33 -1.31 -10.28
N GLU A 186 3.97 -0.12 -10.22
CA GLU A 186 5.42 0.03 -10.40
C GLU A 186 6.20 -0.74 -9.34
N LEU A 187 5.87 -0.61 -8.05
CA LEU A 187 6.56 -1.33 -6.98
C LEU A 187 6.50 -2.85 -7.18
N THR A 188 5.30 -3.37 -7.46
CA THR A 188 5.13 -4.80 -7.67
C THR A 188 5.89 -5.28 -8.90
N TYR A 189 5.86 -4.52 -10.00
CA TYR A 189 6.56 -4.86 -11.23
C TYR A 189 8.08 -4.87 -11.05
N ARG A 190 8.64 -3.83 -10.40
CA ARG A 190 10.07 -3.78 -10.07
C ARG A 190 10.50 -4.95 -9.20
N ALA A 191 9.73 -5.30 -8.17
CA ALA A 191 10.01 -6.45 -7.33
C ALA A 191 10.08 -7.75 -8.15
N ILE A 192 9.10 -7.99 -9.04
CA ILE A 192 9.07 -9.18 -9.90
C ILE A 192 10.27 -9.21 -10.85
N LEU A 193 10.64 -8.08 -11.46
CA LEU A 193 11.82 -8.00 -12.34
C LEU A 193 13.14 -8.29 -11.61
N LYS A 194 13.19 -8.02 -10.29
CA LYS A 194 14.35 -8.38 -9.42
C LYS A 194 14.26 -9.81 -8.88
N GLY A 195 13.32 -10.64 -9.40
CA GLY A 195 13.18 -12.05 -9.00
C GLY A 195 12.51 -12.27 -7.64
N MET A 196 11.81 -11.27 -7.12
CA MET A 196 11.10 -11.41 -5.84
C MET A 196 9.83 -12.24 -5.99
N LYS A 197 9.55 -13.09 -4.99
CA LYS A 197 8.36 -13.93 -4.95
C LYS A 197 7.15 -13.12 -4.47
N VAL A 198 6.08 -13.11 -5.28
CA VAL A 198 4.82 -12.43 -4.94
C VAL A 198 3.77 -13.47 -4.55
N ALA A 199 3.09 -13.24 -3.44
CA ALA A 199 1.91 -13.98 -3.01
C ALA A 199 0.68 -13.07 -2.94
N GLU A 200 -0.51 -13.64 -3.11
CA GLU A 200 -1.78 -12.93 -2.97
C GLU A 200 -2.61 -13.55 -1.84
N VAL A 201 -3.07 -12.74 -0.91
CA VAL A 201 -4.00 -13.10 0.18
C VAL A 201 -5.39 -12.58 -0.17
N PRO A 202 -6.44 -13.42 -0.14
CA PRO A 202 -7.79 -12.93 -0.43
C PRO A 202 -8.26 -11.96 0.65
N ILE A 203 -8.71 -10.78 0.22
CA ILE A 203 -9.29 -9.77 1.09
C ILE A 203 -10.65 -9.32 0.58
N VAL A 204 -11.53 -8.92 1.49
CA VAL A 204 -12.76 -8.20 1.17
C VAL A 204 -12.50 -6.72 1.43
N PHE A 205 -12.46 -5.95 0.36
CA PHE A 205 -12.36 -4.49 0.42
C PHE A 205 -13.75 -3.91 0.69
N VAL A 206 -13.87 -3.10 1.73
CA VAL A 206 -15.13 -2.41 2.07
C VAL A 206 -15.04 -0.96 1.62
N ASP A 207 -16.05 -0.48 0.84
CA ASP A 207 -16.01 0.92 0.43
C ASP A 207 -16.06 1.86 1.65
N ARG A 208 -15.25 2.90 1.59
CA ARG A 208 -15.17 3.88 2.68
C ARG A 208 -16.55 4.50 2.95
N LYS A 209 -16.86 4.70 4.23
CA LYS A 209 -18.11 5.34 4.66
C LYS A 209 -17.98 6.87 4.70
N VAL A 210 -16.76 7.38 4.85
CA VAL A 210 -16.43 8.81 4.96
C VAL A 210 -15.39 9.16 3.88
N GLY A 211 -15.55 10.32 3.25
CA GLY A 211 -14.65 10.82 2.20
C GLY A 211 -15.08 10.48 0.76
N HIS A 212 -14.42 11.10 -0.20
CA HIS A 212 -14.71 10.92 -1.64
C HIS A 212 -13.58 10.17 -2.35
N SER A 213 -13.95 9.33 -3.33
CA SER A 213 -12.98 8.66 -4.20
C SER A 213 -12.21 9.69 -5.02
N LYS A 214 -10.86 9.62 -4.94
CA LYS A 214 -9.96 10.53 -5.68
C LYS A 214 -9.72 10.08 -7.13
N MET A 215 -10.43 9.04 -7.62
CA MET A 215 -10.25 8.51 -8.99
C MET A 215 -10.94 9.43 -10.01
N SER A 216 -10.14 10.08 -10.86
CA SER A 216 -10.62 10.86 -12.02
C SER A 216 -10.27 10.14 -13.32
N ARG A 217 -10.94 10.53 -14.43
CA ARG A 217 -10.60 10.03 -15.79
C ARG A 217 -9.14 10.32 -16.15
N LYS A 218 -8.59 11.46 -15.70
CA LYS A 218 -7.20 11.84 -15.91
C LYS A 218 -6.25 10.85 -15.24
N VAL A 219 -6.48 10.54 -13.96
CA VAL A 219 -5.69 9.55 -13.21
C VAL A 219 -5.71 8.18 -13.87
N PHE A 220 -6.85 7.77 -14.42
CA PHE A 220 -6.96 6.51 -15.16
C PHE A 220 -6.12 6.50 -16.45
N LEU A 221 -6.20 7.55 -17.26
CA LEU A 221 -5.41 7.65 -18.51
C LEU A 221 -3.90 7.73 -18.24
N GLU A 222 -3.50 8.45 -17.20
CA GLU A 222 -2.11 8.49 -16.73
C GLU A 222 -1.61 7.09 -16.33
N ALA A 223 -2.43 6.32 -15.62
CA ALA A 223 -2.09 4.95 -15.24
C ALA A 223 -1.93 4.03 -16.47
N VAL A 224 -2.80 4.17 -17.48
CA VAL A 224 -2.71 3.41 -18.75
C VAL A 224 -1.38 3.70 -19.45
N GLY A 225 -1.00 4.98 -19.61
CA GLY A 225 0.27 5.36 -20.23
C GLY A 225 1.49 4.89 -19.44
N MET A 226 1.40 4.95 -18.10
CA MET A 226 2.49 4.52 -17.21
C MET A 226 2.78 3.03 -17.34
N VAL A 227 1.77 2.17 -17.50
CA VAL A 227 1.96 0.72 -17.67
C VAL A 227 2.79 0.42 -18.93
N TRP A 228 2.53 1.09 -20.07
CA TRP A 228 3.35 0.95 -21.27
C TRP A 228 4.76 1.48 -21.09
N LYS A 229 4.91 2.62 -20.39
CA LYS A 229 6.23 3.16 -20.07
C LYS A 229 7.05 2.16 -19.26
N LEU A 230 6.47 1.59 -18.20
CA LEU A 230 7.13 0.56 -17.39
C LEU A 230 7.52 -0.66 -18.22
N ARG A 231 6.65 -1.12 -19.13
CA ARG A 231 6.98 -2.23 -20.02
C ARG A 231 8.15 -1.91 -20.95
N ALA A 232 8.15 -0.72 -21.53
CA ALA A 232 9.24 -0.28 -22.42
C ALA A 232 10.56 -0.13 -21.67
N GLU A 233 10.56 0.48 -20.47
CA GLU A 233 11.75 0.63 -19.62
C GLU A 233 12.32 -0.72 -19.20
N ALA A 234 11.45 -1.69 -18.87
CA ALA A 234 11.87 -3.05 -18.56
C ALA A 234 12.55 -3.75 -19.74
N LEU A 235 11.99 -3.64 -20.95
CA LEU A 235 12.58 -4.20 -22.17
C LEU A 235 13.94 -3.57 -22.53
N LEU A 236 14.13 -2.32 -22.12
CA LEU A 236 15.40 -1.59 -22.30
C LEU A 236 16.40 -1.82 -21.17
N GLY A 237 16.07 -2.64 -20.16
CA GLY A 237 16.93 -2.89 -18.99
C GLY A 237 17.13 -1.67 -18.09
N ARG A 238 16.13 -0.76 -18.03
CA ARG A 238 16.20 0.51 -17.27
C ARG A 238 15.42 0.48 -15.93
N LEU A 239 14.80 -0.65 -15.58
CA LEU A 239 14.06 -0.84 -14.32
C LEU A 239 14.82 -1.69 -13.30
#